data_a8f8d13d4c9e6863faa719970cd25c84
#
_entry.id   a8f8d13d4c9e6863faa719970cd25c84
#
_cell.length_a   1.000
_cell.length_b   1.000
_cell.length_c   1.000
_cell.angle_alpha   90.00
_cell.angle_beta   90.00
_cell.angle_gamma   90.00
#
_symmetry.space_group_name_H-M   'P 1'
#
loop_
_entity.id
_entity.type
_entity.pdbx_description
1 polymer ?
#
loop_
_entity_poly.entity_id
_entity_poly.type
_entity_poly.pdbx_seq_one_letter_code
_entity_poly.pdbx_strand_id
1 'polypeptide(L)'
;DMGVTPPAAVPAVGAPPAKELEDDDHAHGGIFGHNSELIFALICGGLLVAGFSIEKLVSAAPGWLPTACYVAAYFFGGFYTLREAVDNLRLKRFEIDTLMLVAAAGAAALGAWAEGALLLFLFSLGHSLEHYAMGRAKRAIEALAELAPRTATVRRADGTMEEIPVDALKVGNTIIVKPDARVAADGFVVKGTSAINQAPVTGESIPVDKQP
;
A
#
# COMPACT_ATOMS: atom_id res chain seq x y z
N ASP A 1 1.38 -38.02 46.81
CA ASP A 1 0.57 -36.87 46.41
C ASP A 1 1.39 -35.62 46.37
N MET A 2 2.05 -35.38 45.25
CA MET A 2 2.68 -34.08 44.98
C MET A 2 1.79 -33.38 43.95
N GLY A 3 0.97 -32.45 44.43
CA GLY A 3 0.11 -31.62 43.62
C GLY A 3 0.95 -30.69 42.73
N VAL A 4 0.94 -30.99 41.44
CA VAL A 4 1.46 -30.10 40.43
C VAL A 4 0.38 -29.07 40.12
N THR A 5 0.58 -27.86 40.61
CA THR A 5 -0.25 -26.70 40.24
C THR A 5 0.01 -26.37 38.78
N PRO A 6 -1.00 -26.27 37.92
CA PRO A 6 -0.82 -25.83 36.55
C PRO A 6 -0.33 -24.39 36.55
N PRO A 7 0.57 -24.01 35.62
CA PRO A 7 1.04 -22.62 35.50
C PRO A 7 -0.14 -21.71 35.20
N ALA A 8 -0.15 -20.57 35.89
CA ALA A 8 -1.16 -19.53 35.72
C ALA A 8 -1.26 -19.11 34.25
N ALA A 9 -2.47 -19.08 33.75
CA ALA A 9 -2.78 -18.58 32.41
C ALA A 9 -2.26 -17.14 32.30
N VAL A 10 -1.35 -16.94 31.36
CA VAL A 10 -0.91 -15.60 30.94
C VAL A 10 -2.15 -14.89 30.42
N PRO A 11 -2.51 -13.71 30.93
CA PRO A 11 -3.64 -12.97 30.39
C PRO A 11 -3.38 -12.69 28.92
N ALA A 12 -4.31 -13.10 28.05
CA ALA A 12 -4.31 -12.70 26.67
C ALA A 12 -4.26 -11.17 26.63
N VAL A 13 -3.14 -10.63 26.15
CA VAL A 13 -3.07 -9.22 25.78
C VAL A 13 -4.16 -9.04 24.74
N GLY A 14 -5.24 -8.34 25.11
CA GLY A 14 -6.33 -8.04 24.22
C GLY A 14 -5.74 -7.41 22.97
N ALA A 15 -5.90 -8.08 21.84
CA ALA A 15 -5.69 -7.45 20.57
C ALA A 15 -6.49 -6.14 20.61
N PRO A 16 -5.91 -4.99 20.27
CA PRO A 16 -6.68 -3.78 20.12
C PRO A 16 -7.82 -4.10 19.15
N PRO A 17 -9.05 -3.58 19.38
CA PRO A 17 -10.13 -3.77 18.42
C PRO A 17 -9.55 -3.40 17.07
N ALA A 18 -9.73 -4.26 16.08
CA ALA A 18 -9.48 -3.92 14.70
C ALA A 18 -10.28 -2.63 14.48
N LYS A 19 -9.63 -1.48 14.64
CA LYS A 19 -10.11 -0.27 14.00
C LYS A 19 -10.28 -0.73 12.57
N GLU A 20 -11.52 -0.71 12.13
CA GLU A 20 -11.81 -0.62 10.71
C GLU A 20 -10.74 0.33 10.19
N LEU A 21 -9.74 -0.21 9.52
CA LEU A 21 -8.97 0.54 8.57
C LEU A 21 -10.07 0.99 7.64
N GLU A 22 -10.64 2.18 7.91
CA GLU A 22 -11.36 2.91 6.91
C GLU A 22 -10.48 2.78 5.69
N ASP A 23 -10.96 1.99 4.75
CA ASP A 23 -10.44 1.93 3.41
C ASP A 23 -10.57 3.36 2.87
N ASP A 24 -9.59 4.19 3.21
CA ASP A 24 -9.21 5.34 2.43
C ASP A 24 -8.60 4.82 1.11
N ASP A 25 -9.21 3.79 0.55
CA ASP A 25 -9.19 3.51 -0.87
C ASP A 25 -9.97 4.66 -1.53
N HIS A 26 -9.40 5.85 -1.44
CA HIS A 26 -9.59 6.81 -2.52
C HIS A 26 -9.04 6.10 -3.75
N ALA A 27 -9.96 5.36 -4.41
CA ALA A 27 -9.75 4.76 -5.70
C ALA A 27 -9.41 5.91 -6.67
N HIS A 28 -8.16 6.37 -6.62
CA HIS A 28 -7.57 7.22 -7.64
C HIS A 28 -7.27 6.38 -8.90
N GLY A 29 -8.29 5.62 -9.32
CA GLY A 29 -8.42 5.19 -10.69
C GLY A 29 -8.73 6.43 -11.52
N GLY A 30 -7.75 7.31 -11.69
CA GLY A 30 -7.83 8.37 -12.69
C GLY A 30 -8.11 7.75 -14.05
N ILE A 31 -8.72 8.52 -14.95
CA ILE A 31 -9.18 8.17 -16.30
C ILE A 31 -8.13 7.41 -17.14
N PHE A 32 -6.86 7.32 -16.70
CA PHE A 32 -5.70 6.73 -17.40
C PHE A 32 -4.99 5.59 -16.65
N GLY A 33 -5.56 5.05 -15.56
CA GLY A 33 -5.00 3.90 -14.83
C GLY A 33 -3.92 4.26 -13.78
N HIS A 34 -3.39 3.22 -13.15
CA HIS A 34 -2.52 3.27 -11.95
C HIS A 34 -1.20 4.09 -12.11
N ASN A 35 -0.73 4.33 -13.34
CA ASN A 35 0.53 5.05 -13.61
C ASN A 35 0.32 6.47 -14.17
N SER A 36 -0.92 6.98 -14.16
CA SER A 36 -1.23 8.27 -14.78
C SER A 36 -0.47 9.45 -14.13
N GLU A 37 -0.32 9.44 -12.81
CA GLU A 37 0.43 10.47 -12.08
C GLU A 37 1.90 10.51 -12.49
N LEU A 38 2.53 9.34 -12.61
CA LEU A 38 3.92 9.25 -13.05
C LEU A 38 4.09 9.74 -14.50
N ILE A 39 3.13 9.42 -15.38
CA ILE A 39 3.16 9.88 -16.78
C ILE A 39 3.05 11.40 -16.82
N PHE A 40 2.15 12.00 -16.04
CA PHE A 40 1.99 13.44 -15.96
C PHE A 40 3.26 14.12 -15.41
N ALA A 41 3.87 13.55 -14.36
CA ALA A 41 5.13 14.04 -13.83
C ALA A 41 6.26 13.99 -14.89
N LEU A 42 6.37 12.90 -15.65
CA LEU A 42 7.37 12.78 -16.71
C LEU A 42 7.13 13.77 -17.86
N ILE A 43 5.87 14.00 -18.27
CA ILE A 43 5.52 15.00 -19.28
C ILE A 43 5.90 16.41 -18.77
N CYS A 44 5.58 16.72 -17.51
CA CYS A 44 5.96 17.98 -16.86
C CYS A 44 7.48 18.18 -16.91
N GLY A 45 8.27 17.17 -16.53
CA GLY A 45 9.73 17.21 -16.58
C GLY A 45 10.26 17.37 -18.02
N GLY A 46 9.68 16.67 -18.98
CA GLY A 46 10.03 16.81 -20.41
C GLY A 46 9.78 18.22 -20.94
N LEU A 47 8.63 18.81 -20.62
CA LEU A 47 8.28 20.18 -20.99
C LEU A 47 9.18 21.22 -20.32
N LEU A 48 9.54 21.00 -19.05
CA LEU A 48 10.50 21.84 -18.33
C LEU A 48 11.85 21.85 -19.02
N VAL A 49 12.40 20.66 -19.34
CA VAL A 49 13.68 20.52 -20.01
C VAL A 49 13.62 21.14 -21.41
N ALA A 50 12.54 20.93 -22.15
CA ALA A 50 12.35 21.52 -23.47
C ALA A 50 12.31 23.05 -23.39
N GLY A 51 11.53 23.63 -22.47
CA GLY A 51 11.44 25.08 -22.27
C GLY A 51 12.80 25.68 -21.92
N PHE A 52 13.52 25.06 -20.98
CA PHE A 52 14.86 25.51 -20.58
C PHE A 52 15.87 25.39 -21.72
N SER A 53 15.84 24.30 -22.47
CA SER A 53 16.73 24.12 -23.62
C SER A 53 16.47 25.15 -24.72
N ILE A 54 15.21 25.44 -25.02
CA ILE A 54 14.84 26.47 -26.00
C ILE A 54 15.32 27.84 -25.54
N GLU A 55 15.12 28.18 -24.27
CA GLU A 55 15.51 29.47 -23.69
C GLU A 55 17.04 29.69 -23.76
N LYS A 56 17.85 28.65 -23.51
CA LYS A 56 19.30 28.77 -23.38
C LYS A 56 20.08 28.47 -24.66
N LEU A 57 19.57 27.55 -25.50
CA LEU A 57 20.32 27.08 -26.68
C LEU A 57 19.82 27.66 -28.02
N VAL A 58 18.56 28.10 -28.09
CA VAL A 58 17.94 28.53 -29.36
C VAL A 58 17.69 30.02 -29.35
N SER A 59 18.76 30.80 -29.67
CA SER A 59 18.69 32.28 -29.69
C SER A 59 17.70 32.86 -30.72
N ALA A 60 17.27 32.07 -31.71
CA ALA A 60 16.30 32.48 -32.73
C ALA A 60 14.86 32.11 -32.40
N ALA A 61 14.60 31.45 -31.25
CA ALA A 61 13.25 31.06 -30.88
C ALA A 61 12.42 32.29 -30.44
N PRO A 62 11.12 32.34 -30.77
CA PRO A 62 10.22 33.36 -30.24
C PRO A 62 10.21 33.32 -28.73
N GLY A 63 10.32 34.49 -28.06
CA GLY A 63 10.39 34.56 -26.57
C GLY A 63 9.20 34.00 -25.83
N TRP A 64 8.04 33.84 -26.47
CA TRP A 64 6.86 33.21 -25.86
C TRP A 64 6.94 31.67 -25.81
N LEU A 65 7.80 31.02 -26.63
CA LEU A 65 7.85 29.58 -26.77
C LEU A 65 8.35 28.86 -25.49
N PRO A 66 9.43 29.30 -24.82
CA PRO A 66 9.83 28.75 -23.53
C PRO A 66 8.74 28.89 -22.48
N THR A 67 8.10 30.09 -22.40
CA THR A 67 7.01 30.36 -21.46
C THR A 67 5.81 29.43 -21.70
N ALA A 68 5.46 29.15 -22.96
CA ALA A 68 4.39 28.21 -23.29
C ALA A 68 4.70 26.79 -22.81
N CYS A 69 5.97 26.34 -22.92
CA CYS A 69 6.43 25.05 -22.38
C CYS A 69 6.30 25.02 -20.85
N TYR A 70 6.66 26.09 -20.14
CA TYR A 70 6.54 26.16 -18.70
C TYR A 70 5.06 26.19 -18.25
N VAL A 71 4.20 26.93 -18.93
CA VAL A 71 2.76 26.93 -18.65
C VAL A 71 2.16 25.53 -18.85
N ALA A 72 2.55 24.84 -19.91
CA ALA A 72 2.14 23.43 -20.10
C ALA A 72 2.68 22.52 -18.98
N ALA A 73 3.94 22.72 -18.54
CA ALA A 73 4.53 21.99 -17.43
C ALA A 73 3.74 22.24 -16.12
N TYR A 74 3.30 23.48 -15.85
CA TYR A 74 2.42 23.81 -14.71
C TYR A 74 1.11 23.03 -14.76
N PHE A 75 0.52 22.91 -15.95
CA PHE A 75 -0.72 22.15 -16.10
C PHE A 75 -0.51 20.67 -15.76
N PHE A 76 0.50 20.03 -16.33
CA PHE A 76 0.74 18.60 -16.08
C PHE A 76 1.26 18.32 -14.67
N GLY A 77 2.15 19.14 -14.13
CA GLY A 77 2.69 18.97 -12.77
C GLY A 77 1.72 19.35 -11.68
N GLY A 78 0.84 20.33 -11.94
CA GLY A 78 -0.13 20.84 -10.96
C GLY A 78 -1.48 20.13 -10.97
N PHE A 79 -1.82 19.35 -12.01
CA PHE A 79 -3.17 18.82 -12.19
C PHE A 79 -3.63 17.91 -11.04
N TYR A 80 -2.83 16.91 -10.70
CA TYR A 80 -3.15 15.99 -9.60
C TYR A 80 -2.99 16.68 -8.24
N THR A 81 -1.94 17.44 -8.05
CA THR A 81 -1.70 18.23 -6.83
C THR A 81 -2.85 19.21 -6.54
N LEU A 82 -3.40 19.87 -7.57
CA LEU A 82 -4.54 20.76 -7.42
C LEU A 82 -5.80 20.00 -7.00
N ARG A 83 -6.06 18.86 -7.60
CA ARG A 83 -7.22 18.02 -7.27
C ARG A 83 -7.14 17.58 -5.81
N GLU A 84 -5.99 17.08 -5.38
CA GLU A 84 -5.75 16.61 -4.02
C GLU A 84 -5.82 17.75 -3.00
N ALA A 85 -5.22 18.91 -3.30
CA ALA A 85 -5.33 20.09 -2.47
C ALA A 85 -6.77 20.58 -2.32
N VAL A 86 -7.60 20.50 -3.37
CA VAL A 86 -9.03 20.86 -3.30
C VAL A 86 -9.80 19.88 -2.44
N ASP A 87 -9.54 18.58 -2.55
CA ASP A 87 -10.23 17.56 -1.76
C ASP A 87 -9.82 17.67 -0.27
N ASN A 88 -8.54 17.86 0.02
CA ASN A 88 -8.04 18.09 1.38
C ASN A 88 -8.59 19.38 2.00
N LEU A 89 -8.69 20.44 1.23
CA LEU A 89 -9.23 21.72 1.70
C LEU A 89 -10.73 21.62 2.00
N ARG A 90 -11.51 20.84 1.22
CA ARG A 90 -12.92 20.54 1.51
C ARG A 90 -13.08 19.80 2.83
N LEU A 91 -12.14 18.92 3.17
CA LEU A 91 -12.05 18.20 4.44
C LEU A 91 -11.48 19.06 5.58
N LYS A 92 -11.21 20.36 5.32
CA LYS A 92 -10.55 21.32 6.26
C LYS A 92 -9.17 20.82 6.73
N ARG A 93 -8.50 20.03 5.93
CA ARG A 93 -7.11 19.61 6.14
C ARG A 93 -6.21 20.52 5.30
N PHE A 94 -5.26 21.15 5.96
CA PHE A 94 -4.26 21.98 5.31
C PHE A 94 -2.98 21.17 5.17
N GLU A 95 -2.73 20.66 3.98
CA GLU A 95 -1.61 19.78 3.69
C GLU A 95 -0.54 20.45 2.83
N ILE A 96 0.59 19.78 2.67
CA ILE A 96 1.77 20.29 1.96
C ILE A 96 1.49 20.62 0.50
N ASP A 97 0.54 19.92 -0.14
CA ASP A 97 0.11 20.13 -1.52
C ASP A 97 -0.38 21.55 -1.76
N THR A 98 -1.18 22.07 -0.80
CA THR A 98 -1.68 23.46 -0.86
C THR A 98 -0.53 24.47 -0.80
N LEU A 99 0.49 24.22 0.04
CA LEU A 99 1.67 25.07 0.13
C LEU A 99 2.48 25.06 -1.16
N MET A 100 2.64 23.89 -1.78
CA MET A 100 3.37 23.74 -3.04
C MET A 100 2.67 24.48 -4.18
N LEU A 101 1.34 24.42 -4.27
CA LEU A 101 0.56 25.18 -5.26
C LEU A 101 0.68 26.68 -5.05
N VAL A 102 0.61 27.15 -3.80
CA VAL A 102 0.78 28.57 -3.48
C VAL A 102 2.20 29.04 -3.83
N ALA A 103 3.22 28.23 -3.54
CA ALA A 103 4.61 28.55 -3.90
C ALA A 103 4.80 28.60 -5.42
N ALA A 104 4.25 27.63 -6.16
CA ALA A 104 4.30 27.62 -7.62
C ALA A 104 3.55 28.83 -8.22
N ALA A 105 2.36 29.15 -7.71
CA ALA A 105 1.61 30.35 -8.12
C ALA A 105 2.37 31.64 -7.82
N GLY A 106 3.05 31.73 -6.68
CA GLY A 106 3.92 32.83 -6.32
C GLY A 106 5.10 32.99 -7.28
N ALA A 107 5.76 31.87 -7.65
CA ALA A 107 6.84 31.87 -8.64
C ALA A 107 6.35 32.39 -10.00
N ALA A 108 5.19 31.93 -10.47
CA ALA A 108 4.57 32.40 -11.70
C ALA A 108 4.26 33.92 -11.65
N ALA A 109 3.72 34.42 -10.53
CA ALA A 109 3.41 35.82 -10.35
C ALA A 109 4.66 36.72 -10.37
N LEU A 110 5.80 36.18 -9.92
CA LEU A 110 7.09 36.87 -9.98
C LEU A 110 7.81 36.73 -11.34
N GLY A 111 7.22 36.00 -12.30
CA GLY A 111 7.82 35.75 -13.60
C GLY A 111 8.86 34.61 -13.59
N ALA A 112 9.04 33.91 -12.46
CA ALA A 112 9.96 32.79 -12.29
C ALA A 112 9.27 31.47 -12.70
N TRP A 113 8.89 31.37 -13.99
CA TRP A 113 8.10 30.24 -14.51
C TRP A 113 8.87 28.91 -14.48
N ALA A 114 10.19 28.95 -14.80
CA ALA A 114 11.01 27.76 -14.80
C ALA A 114 11.17 27.14 -13.40
N GLU A 115 11.35 27.98 -12.38
CA GLU A 115 11.53 27.60 -10.98
C GLU A 115 10.24 26.98 -10.42
N GLY A 116 9.09 27.59 -10.72
CA GLY A 116 7.81 27.03 -10.30
C GLY A 116 7.45 25.74 -11.02
N ALA A 117 7.78 25.61 -12.32
CA ALA A 117 7.62 24.35 -13.05
C ALA A 117 8.53 23.25 -12.49
N LEU A 118 9.78 23.59 -12.12
CA LEU A 118 10.69 22.68 -11.45
C LEU A 118 10.16 22.19 -10.09
N LEU A 119 9.61 23.13 -9.30
CA LEU A 119 8.99 22.81 -8.03
C LEU A 119 7.85 21.79 -8.19
N LEU A 120 6.92 22.05 -9.11
CA LEU A 120 5.79 21.17 -9.38
C LEU A 120 6.26 19.79 -9.94
N PHE A 121 7.27 19.80 -10.80
CA PHE A 121 7.85 18.55 -11.33
C PHE A 121 8.42 17.68 -10.21
N LEU A 122 9.30 18.24 -9.38
CA LEU A 122 9.95 17.49 -8.30
C LEU A 122 8.93 16.98 -7.27
N PHE A 123 7.93 17.81 -6.95
CA PHE A 123 6.88 17.42 -6.04
C PHE A 123 6.01 16.30 -6.62
N SER A 124 5.50 16.47 -7.84
CA SER A 124 4.68 15.46 -8.52
C SER A 124 5.43 14.15 -8.73
N LEU A 125 6.72 14.21 -9.07
CA LEU A 125 7.57 13.02 -9.22
C LEU A 125 7.77 12.32 -7.87
N GLY A 126 8.06 13.07 -6.80
CA GLY A 126 8.23 12.53 -5.45
C GLY A 126 6.97 11.81 -4.97
N HIS A 127 5.82 12.45 -5.11
CA HIS A 127 4.51 11.90 -4.76
C HIS A 127 4.18 10.63 -5.55
N SER A 128 4.37 10.65 -6.86
CA SER A 128 4.17 9.46 -7.72
C SER A 128 5.08 8.29 -7.34
N LEU A 129 6.34 8.55 -6.97
CA LEU A 129 7.28 7.52 -6.52
C LEU A 129 6.88 6.95 -5.15
N GLU A 130 6.40 7.80 -4.24
CA GLU A 130 5.87 7.37 -2.94
C GLU A 130 4.69 6.43 -3.11
N HIS A 131 3.68 6.80 -3.90
CA HIS A 131 2.53 5.97 -4.23
C HIS A 131 2.93 4.64 -4.88
N TYR A 132 3.88 4.67 -5.80
CA TYR A 132 4.42 3.46 -6.42
C TYR A 132 5.08 2.53 -5.40
N ALA A 133 5.91 3.08 -4.50
CA ALA A 133 6.60 2.31 -3.46
C ALA A 133 5.62 1.71 -2.45
N MET A 134 4.64 2.51 -1.99
CA MET A 134 3.60 2.05 -1.06
C MET A 134 2.71 0.97 -1.69
N GLY A 135 2.29 1.14 -2.95
CA GLY A 135 1.51 0.14 -3.67
C GLY A 135 2.29 -1.18 -3.88
N ARG A 136 3.60 -1.11 -4.05
CA ARG A 136 4.44 -2.31 -4.14
C ARG A 136 4.57 -3.01 -2.78
N ALA A 137 4.73 -2.25 -1.71
CA ALA A 137 4.79 -2.79 -0.35
C ALA A 137 3.44 -3.45 0.05
N LYS A 138 2.31 -2.79 -0.21
CA LYS A 138 0.96 -3.32 0.03
C LYS A 138 0.77 -4.67 -0.68
N ARG A 139 1.10 -4.75 -1.97
CA ARG A 139 0.99 -6.01 -2.75
C ARG A 139 1.88 -7.12 -2.21
N ALA A 140 3.07 -6.81 -1.71
CA ALA A 140 3.95 -7.81 -1.10
C ALA A 140 3.34 -8.38 0.19
N ILE A 141 2.70 -7.54 1.01
CA ILE A 141 1.99 -7.95 2.24
C ILE A 141 0.74 -8.77 1.89
N GLU A 142 -0.05 -8.33 0.91
CA GLU A 142 -1.23 -9.06 0.43
C GLU A 142 -0.86 -10.46 -0.09
N ALA A 143 0.23 -10.59 -0.85
CA ALA A 143 0.73 -11.88 -1.33
C ALA A 143 1.11 -12.82 -0.17
N LEU A 144 1.61 -12.30 0.95
CA LEU A 144 1.84 -13.09 2.16
C LEU A 144 0.53 -13.48 2.85
N ALA A 145 -0.45 -12.59 2.90
CA ALA A 145 -1.77 -12.87 3.47
C ALA A 145 -2.54 -13.95 2.67
N GLU A 146 -2.36 -14.02 1.34
CA GLU A 146 -2.94 -15.08 0.51
C GLU A 146 -2.36 -16.48 0.82
N LEU A 147 -1.23 -16.56 1.53
CA LEU A 147 -0.69 -17.84 2.01
C LEU A 147 -1.54 -18.43 3.13
N ALA A 148 -2.33 -17.67 3.86
CA ALA A 148 -3.23 -18.17 4.90
C ALA A 148 -4.49 -18.78 4.26
N PRO A 149 -4.93 -19.98 4.70
CA PRO A 149 -6.19 -20.56 4.23
C PRO A 149 -7.38 -19.73 4.72
N ARG A 150 -8.39 -19.56 3.88
CA ARG A 150 -9.61 -18.81 4.23
C ARG A 150 -10.65 -19.67 4.95
N THR A 151 -10.57 -20.99 4.80
CA THR A 151 -11.51 -21.96 5.38
C THR A 151 -10.75 -23.06 6.13
N ALA A 152 -11.41 -23.69 7.06
CA ALA A 152 -10.91 -24.83 7.82
C ALA A 152 -11.98 -25.91 7.89
N THR A 153 -11.57 -27.18 7.75
CA THR A 153 -12.46 -28.33 7.98
C THR A 153 -12.51 -28.65 9.47
N VAL A 154 -13.64 -28.41 10.11
CA VAL A 154 -13.87 -28.70 11.52
C VAL A 154 -14.61 -30.01 11.67
N ARG A 155 -14.18 -30.85 12.64
CA ARG A 155 -14.91 -32.03 13.05
C ARG A 155 -15.82 -31.67 14.22
N ARG A 156 -17.12 -31.82 14.04
CA ARG A 156 -18.14 -31.61 15.07
C ARG A 156 -18.16 -32.77 16.07
N ALA A 157 -18.80 -32.57 17.23
CA ALA A 157 -18.92 -33.58 18.27
C ALA A 157 -19.69 -34.85 17.81
N ASP A 158 -20.59 -34.70 16.85
CA ASP A 158 -21.34 -35.78 16.21
C ASP A 158 -20.54 -36.57 15.18
N GLY A 159 -19.25 -36.16 14.93
CA GLY A 159 -18.38 -36.77 13.97
C GLY A 159 -18.50 -36.23 12.55
N THR A 160 -19.44 -35.32 12.28
CA THR A 160 -19.58 -34.67 10.98
C THR A 160 -18.44 -33.72 10.70
N MET A 161 -18.09 -33.57 9.42
CA MET A 161 -17.07 -32.64 8.95
C MET A 161 -17.76 -31.45 8.28
N GLU A 162 -17.41 -30.27 8.69
CA GLU A 162 -17.94 -29.02 8.15
C GLU A 162 -16.81 -28.07 7.79
N GLU A 163 -16.90 -27.46 6.62
CA GLU A 163 -15.96 -26.43 6.21
C GLU A 163 -16.52 -25.06 6.65
N ILE A 164 -15.75 -24.34 7.47
CA ILE A 164 -16.13 -23.04 7.99
C ILE A 164 -15.04 -22.00 7.69
N PRO A 165 -15.40 -20.71 7.60
CA PRO A 165 -14.41 -19.63 7.55
C PRO A 165 -13.48 -19.67 8.76
N VAL A 166 -12.20 -19.35 8.55
CA VAL A 166 -11.20 -19.34 9.63
C VAL A 166 -11.59 -18.37 10.76
N ASP A 167 -12.21 -17.25 10.43
CA ASP A 167 -12.70 -16.26 11.41
C ASP A 167 -13.83 -16.79 12.33
N ALA A 168 -14.49 -17.88 11.92
CA ALA A 168 -15.52 -18.54 12.71
C ALA A 168 -14.94 -19.64 13.64
N LEU A 169 -13.63 -19.93 13.58
CA LEU A 169 -12.97 -20.88 14.46
C LEU A 169 -12.97 -20.38 15.90
N LYS A 170 -13.16 -21.33 16.82
CA LYS A 170 -13.14 -21.08 18.27
C LYS A 170 -12.11 -21.97 18.93
N VAL A 171 -11.53 -21.49 20.02
CA VAL A 171 -10.63 -22.29 20.86
C VAL A 171 -11.37 -23.57 21.31
N GLY A 172 -10.70 -24.71 21.14
CA GLY A 172 -11.29 -26.05 21.40
C GLY A 172 -11.91 -26.72 20.17
N ASN A 173 -11.98 -26.07 19.01
CA ASN A 173 -12.38 -26.75 17.79
C ASN A 173 -11.31 -27.74 17.34
N THR A 174 -11.74 -28.92 16.85
CA THR A 174 -10.84 -29.90 16.23
C THR A 174 -10.88 -29.69 14.72
N ILE A 175 -9.76 -29.26 14.14
CA ILE A 175 -9.61 -29.12 12.70
C ILE A 175 -8.93 -30.33 12.08
N ILE A 176 -9.30 -30.65 10.84
CA ILE A 176 -8.71 -31.72 10.05
C ILE A 176 -7.86 -31.09 8.97
N VAL A 177 -6.56 -31.37 9.02
CA VAL A 177 -5.59 -30.94 8.02
C VAL A 177 -5.27 -32.12 7.13
N LYS A 178 -5.59 -32.03 5.83
CA LYS A 178 -5.27 -33.07 4.84
C LYS A 178 -3.81 -32.95 4.40
N PRO A 179 -3.22 -34.02 3.81
CA PRO A 179 -1.92 -33.89 3.15
C PRO A 179 -1.93 -32.72 2.15
N ASP A 180 -0.83 -32.00 2.07
CA ASP A 180 -0.62 -30.81 1.22
C ASP A 180 -1.53 -29.62 1.52
N ALA A 181 -2.41 -29.71 2.54
CA ALA A 181 -3.21 -28.60 2.98
C ALA A 181 -2.45 -27.69 3.95
N ARG A 182 -2.80 -26.41 3.96
CA ARG A 182 -2.26 -25.42 4.90
C ARG A 182 -2.96 -25.52 6.26
N VAL A 183 -2.22 -25.33 7.33
CA VAL A 183 -2.76 -25.26 8.69
C VAL A 183 -3.46 -23.90 8.87
N ALA A 184 -4.73 -23.93 9.28
CA ALA A 184 -5.59 -22.76 9.30
C ALA A 184 -5.52 -21.96 10.61
N ALA A 185 -5.01 -22.55 11.69
CA ALA A 185 -4.92 -21.91 13.01
C ALA A 185 -3.84 -22.58 13.86
N ASP A 186 -3.38 -21.85 14.85
CA ASP A 186 -2.44 -22.38 15.85
C ASP A 186 -3.14 -23.44 16.70
N GLY A 187 -2.39 -24.50 17.08
CA GLY A 187 -2.92 -25.58 17.87
C GLY A 187 -1.91 -26.69 18.16
N PHE A 188 -2.40 -27.77 18.72
CA PHE A 188 -1.61 -28.97 19.00
C PHE A 188 -2.24 -30.19 18.31
N VAL A 189 -1.41 -31.17 17.99
CA VAL A 189 -1.85 -32.40 17.32
C VAL A 189 -2.53 -33.29 18.36
N VAL A 190 -3.78 -33.67 18.12
CA VAL A 190 -4.53 -34.62 18.97
C VAL A 190 -4.55 -36.04 18.37
N LYS A 191 -4.34 -36.18 17.08
CA LYS A 191 -4.31 -37.50 16.40
C LYS A 191 -3.58 -37.38 15.06
N GLY A 192 -2.77 -38.40 14.75
CA GLY A 192 -2.02 -38.52 13.51
C GLY A 192 -0.59 -38.01 13.64
N THR A 193 0.22 -38.26 12.62
CA THR A 193 1.61 -37.80 12.50
C THR A 193 1.84 -37.26 11.11
N SER A 194 2.57 -36.15 11.00
CA SER A 194 2.91 -35.56 9.71
C SER A 194 4.09 -34.59 9.88
N ALA A 195 4.78 -34.34 8.77
CA ALA A 195 5.78 -33.28 8.70
C ALA A 195 5.14 -31.98 8.19
N ILE A 196 5.40 -30.86 8.87
CA ILE A 196 4.86 -29.55 8.51
C ILE A 196 6.02 -28.69 8.00
N ASN A 197 5.85 -28.15 6.78
CA ASN A 197 6.77 -27.18 6.23
C ASN A 197 6.47 -25.79 6.85
N GLN A 198 7.40 -25.32 7.68
CA GLN A 198 7.32 -24.00 8.33
C GLN A 198 8.16 -22.94 7.63
N ALA A 199 8.82 -23.26 6.51
CA ALA A 199 9.68 -22.34 5.78
C ALA A 199 9.07 -20.97 5.45
N PRO A 200 7.77 -20.86 5.08
CA PRO A 200 7.16 -19.56 4.84
C PRO A 200 7.13 -18.61 6.05
N VAL A 201 7.21 -19.16 7.26
CA VAL A 201 7.14 -18.37 8.52
C VAL A 201 8.52 -18.25 9.17
N THR A 202 9.28 -19.35 9.24
CA THR A 202 10.55 -19.41 9.96
C THR A 202 11.78 -19.21 9.08
N GLY A 203 11.63 -19.37 7.76
CA GLY A 203 12.75 -19.41 6.81
C GLY A 203 13.52 -20.73 6.78
N GLU A 204 13.20 -21.69 7.65
CA GLU A 204 13.87 -23.00 7.70
C GLU A 204 13.28 -23.95 6.68
N SER A 205 14.12 -24.48 5.77
CA SER A 205 13.67 -25.36 4.68
C SER A 205 13.36 -26.79 5.11
N ILE A 206 13.70 -27.18 6.34
CA ILE A 206 13.51 -28.56 6.83
C ILE A 206 12.11 -28.67 7.45
N PRO A 207 11.24 -29.57 6.95
CA PRO A 207 9.95 -29.82 7.57
C PRO A 207 10.10 -30.35 9.00
N VAL A 208 9.21 -29.94 9.88
CA VAL A 208 9.19 -30.32 11.29
C VAL A 208 8.14 -31.40 11.52
N ASP A 209 8.57 -32.53 12.08
CA ASP A 209 7.67 -33.60 12.46
C ASP A 209 6.76 -33.19 13.60
N LYS A 210 5.46 -33.44 13.45
CA LYS A 210 4.42 -33.18 14.45
C LYS A 210 3.65 -34.44 14.78
N GLN A 211 3.49 -34.71 16.04
CA GLN A 211 2.77 -35.84 16.60
C GLN A 211 2.02 -35.44 17.87
N PRO A 212 1.04 -36.22 18.35
CA PRO A 212 0.30 -35.95 19.59
C PRO A 212 1.20 -35.81 20.81
#